data_0e780ff9a8fd2727d7fc55cc58a5d089
#
_entry.id   0e780ff9a8fd2727d7fc55cc58a5d089
#
_cell.length_a   1.000
_cell.length_b   1.000
_cell.length_c   1.000
_cell.angle_alpha   90.00
_cell.angle_beta   90.00
_cell.angle_gamma   90.00
#
_symmetry.space_group_name_H-M   'P 1'
#
loop_
_entity.id
_entity.type
_entity.pdbx_description
1 polymer ?
#
loop_
_entity_poly.entity_id
_entity_poly.type
_entity_poly.pdbx_seq_one_letter_code
_entity_poly.pdbx_strand_id
1 'polypeptide(L)'
;HVLALIDAETTEELPDASDGKVMLVLDRTPFYGEGGGQVGDTGVIECAGRSIPVVDTKKNSGIYMHICELDGTPVSVGDTVTARIDAVRREAIRRNHSAAHLLQAALRTVLGDHVEQAGSYVDAERVRFDFKHYSAMTEEELARVEALVNEEILRGEEIVTVETDVETARKDGA
;
A
#
# COMPACT_ATOMS: atom_id res chain seq x y z
N HIS A 1 -2.27 6.25 -20.91
CA HIS A 1 -1.38 5.74 -21.96
C HIS A 1 -0.16 5.07 -21.33
N VAL A 2 0.42 4.09 -22.03
CA VAL A 2 1.70 3.48 -21.67
C VAL A 2 2.82 4.45 -22.03
N LEU A 3 3.56 4.94 -21.04
CA LEU A 3 4.69 5.86 -21.22
C LEU A 3 6.01 5.13 -21.39
N ALA A 4 6.19 4.02 -20.67
CA ALA A 4 7.36 3.16 -20.75
C ALA A 4 7.00 1.71 -20.47
N LEU A 5 7.74 0.82 -21.10
CA LEU A 5 7.70 -0.61 -20.92
C LEU A 5 9.13 -1.08 -20.64
N ILE A 6 9.32 -1.79 -19.55
CA ILE A 6 10.63 -2.19 -19.06
C ILE A 6 10.60 -3.68 -18.75
N ASP A 7 11.58 -4.42 -19.21
CA ASP A 7 11.78 -5.81 -18.80
C ASP A 7 12.09 -5.88 -17.30
N ALA A 8 11.34 -6.68 -16.54
CA ALA A 8 11.47 -6.73 -15.08
C ALA A 8 12.74 -7.46 -14.60
N GLU A 9 13.39 -8.25 -15.45
CA GLU A 9 14.60 -8.99 -15.11
C GLU A 9 15.86 -8.25 -15.53
N THR A 10 15.88 -7.72 -16.76
CA THR A 10 17.06 -7.05 -17.33
C THR A 10 17.07 -5.55 -17.07
N THR A 11 15.93 -4.96 -16.73
CA THR A 11 15.71 -3.50 -16.59
C THR A 11 15.92 -2.70 -17.87
N GLU A 12 15.89 -3.36 -19.03
CA GLU A 12 15.98 -2.72 -20.35
C GLU A 12 14.63 -2.15 -20.77
N GLU A 13 14.64 -0.98 -21.38
CA GLU A 13 13.44 -0.41 -22.01
C GLU A 13 13.10 -1.16 -23.30
N LEU A 14 11.82 -1.49 -23.44
CA LEU A 14 11.28 -2.20 -24.60
C LEU A 14 10.29 -1.31 -25.35
N PRO A 15 10.25 -1.34 -26.68
CA PRO A 15 9.20 -0.67 -27.44
C PRO A 15 7.84 -1.39 -27.35
N ASP A 16 7.88 -2.71 -27.25
CA ASP A 16 6.74 -3.62 -27.14
C ASP A 16 7.15 -4.93 -26.44
N ALA A 17 6.17 -5.66 -25.91
CA ALA A 17 6.32 -7.02 -25.38
C ALA A 17 5.00 -7.78 -25.47
N SER A 18 5.06 -9.11 -25.46
CA SER A 18 3.88 -9.99 -25.41
C SER A 18 3.95 -11.09 -24.38
N ASP A 19 5.14 -11.37 -23.87
CA ASP A 19 5.39 -12.45 -22.92
C ASP A 19 6.37 -12.00 -21.83
N GLY A 20 6.35 -12.73 -20.71
CA GLY A 20 7.28 -12.52 -19.61
C GLY A 20 6.79 -11.49 -18.58
N LYS A 21 7.70 -11.13 -17.68
CA LYS A 21 7.43 -10.18 -16.61
C LYS A 21 7.95 -8.81 -16.97
N VAL A 22 7.06 -7.83 -16.98
CA VAL A 22 7.38 -6.45 -17.39
C VAL A 22 6.92 -5.43 -16.36
N MET A 23 7.52 -4.25 -16.40
CA MET A 23 7.07 -3.07 -15.66
C MET A 23 6.45 -2.08 -16.64
N LEU A 24 5.18 -1.76 -16.44
CA LEU A 24 4.48 -0.71 -17.18
C LEU A 24 4.45 0.59 -16.40
N VAL A 25 4.82 1.68 -17.05
CA VAL A 25 4.65 3.05 -16.54
C VAL A 25 3.53 3.71 -17.31
N LEU A 26 2.54 4.25 -16.60
CA LEU A 26 1.37 4.91 -17.20
C LEU A 26 1.40 6.42 -16.94
N ASP A 27 0.74 7.19 -17.83
CA ASP A 27 0.54 8.65 -17.69
C ASP A 27 -0.26 9.01 -16.43
N ARG A 28 -1.14 8.11 -15.98
CA ARG A 28 -1.95 8.21 -14.77
C ARG A 28 -2.34 6.82 -14.29
N THR A 29 -2.51 6.66 -12.99
CA THR A 29 -2.83 5.36 -12.41
C THR A 29 -3.71 5.47 -11.17
N PRO A 30 -4.68 4.56 -10.97
CA PRO A 30 -5.38 4.40 -9.70
C PRO A 30 -4.61 3.51 -8.70
N PHE A 31 -3.52 2.85 -9.12
CA PHE A 31 -2.77 1.91 -8.32
C PHE A 31 -1.92 2.63 -7.28
N TYR A 32 -1.99 2.17 -6.03
CA TYR A 32 -1.08 2.57 -4.98
C TYR A 32 0.25 1.83 -5.16
N GLY A 33 1.34 2.58 -5.27
CA GLY A 33 2.68 2.01 -5.25
C GLY A 33 3.14 1.75 -3.81
N GLU A 34 3.79 0.60 -3.57
CA GLU A 34 4.33 0.24 -2.26
C GLU A 34 5.05 1.41 -1.59
N GLY A 35 4.70 1.67 -0.34
CA GLY A 35 5.28 2.75 0.45
C GLY A 35 4.68 2.84 1.84
N GLY A 36 5.40 3.44 2.79
CA GLY A 36 4.93 3.62 4.16
C GLY A 36 4.60 2.31 4.89
N GLY A 37 5.22 1.20 4.51
CA GLY A 37 4.93 -0.13 5.04
C GLY A 37 3.73 -0.83 4.42
N GLN A 38 2.95 -0.15 3.58
CA GLN A 38 1.83 -0.74 2.86
C GLN A 38 2.29 -1.34 1.54
N VAL A 39 1.84 -2.57 1.24
CA VAL A 39 2.09 -3.24 -0.04
C VAL A 39 1.45 -2.51 -1.22
N GLY A 40 2.00 -2.68 -2.40
CA GLY A 40 1.45 -2.18 -3.65
C GLY A 40 0.12 -2.84 -4.02
N ASP A 41 -0.66 -2.14 -4.83
CA ASP A 41 -1.89 -2.70 -5.36
C ASP A 41 -1.62 -3.76 -6.42
N THR A 42 -2.58 -4.67 -6.51
CA THR A 42 -2.75 -5.61 -7.61
C THR A 42 -4.02 -5.28 -8.38
N GLY A 43 -4.17 -5.88 -9.56
CA GLY A 43 -5.34 -5.67 -10.39
C GLY A 43 -5.10 -6.07 -11.83
N VAL A 44 -5.67 -5.33 -12.77
CA VAL A 44 -5.54 -5.60 -14.21
C VAL A 44 -5.34 -4.32 -15.00
N ILE A 45 -4.57 -4.43 -16.09
CA ILE A 45 -4.48 -3.43 -17.15
C ILE A 45 -5.09 -4.04 -18.41
N GLU A 46 -6.14 -3.42 -18.94
CA GLU A 46 -6.78 -3.87 -20.17
C GLU A 46 -6.17 -3.13 -21.36
N CYS A 47 -5.63 -3.90 -22.32
CA CYS A 47 -5.08 -3.43 -23.58
C CYS A 47 -5.76 -4.17 -24.73
N ALA A 48 -6.32 -3.45 -25.69
CA ALA A 48 -6.97 -4.02 -26.88
C ALA A 48 -7.98 -5.16 -26.57
N GLY A 49 -8.74 -5.04 -25.48
CA GLY A 49 -9.74 -6.02 -25.06
C GLY A 49 -9.19 -7.26 -24.38
N ARG A 50 -7.91 -7.29 -24.05
CA ARG A 50 -7.25 -8.34 -23.27
C ARG A 50 -6.82 -7.81 -21.91
N SER A 51 -6.85 -8.67 -20.89
CA SER A 51 -6.46 -8.32 -19.52
C SER A 51 -5.04 -8.76 -19.24
N ILE A 52 -4.22 -7.83 -18.77
CA ILE A 52 -2.85 -8.05 -18.31
C ILE A 52 -2.89 -8.01 -16.77
N PRO A 53 -2.54 -9.09 -16.06
CA PRO A 53 -2.47 -9.10 -14.61
C PRO A 53 -1.38 -8.15 -14.09
N VAL A 54 -1.73 -7.29 -13.12
CA VAL A 54 -0.79 -6.52 -12.32
C VAL A 54 -0.62 -7.23 -10.99
N VAL A 55 0.54 -7.81 -10.77
CA VAL A 55 0.84 -8.62 -9.57
C VAL A 55 1.40 -7.80 -8.42
N ASP A 56 1.93 -6.62 -8.70
CA ASP A 56 2.43 -5.67 -7.69
C ASP A 56 2.55 -4.26 -8.32
N THR A 57 2.63 -3.25 -7.48
CA THR A 57 2.90 -1.87 -7.92
C THR A 57 3.96 -1.25 -7.03
N LYS A 58 5.05 -0.81 -7.64
CA LYS A 58 6.16 -0.13 -6.97
C LYS A 58 6.13 1.37 -7.28
N LYS A 59 6.72 2.15 -6.37
CA LYS A 59 6.89 3.60 -6.57
C LYS A 59 8.33 3.99 -6.29
N ASN A 60 8.95 4.66 -7.25
CA ASN A 60 10.28 5.24 -7.08
C ASN A 60 10.31 6.65 -7.68
N SER A 61 10.75 7.64 -6.89
CA SER A 61 10.89 9.03 -7.32
C SER A 61 9.64 9.61 -8.03
N GLY A 62 8.45 9.23 -7.56
CA GLY A 62 7.17 9.67 -8.13
C GLY A 62 6.69 8.86 -9.34
N ILE A 63 7.49 7.93 -9.85
CA ILE A 63 7.13 7.04 -10.95
C ILE A 63 6.50 5.78 -10.39
N TYR A 64 5.30 5.43 -10.89
CA TYR A 64 4.58 4.21 -10.56
C TYR A 64 4.87 3.14 -11.61
N MET A 65 5.42 2.01 -11.17
CA MET A 65 5.77 0.85 -11.99
C MET A 65 4.81 -0.29 -11.68
N HIS A 66 3.99 -0.67 -12.65
CA HIS A 66 3.05 -1.78 -12.55
C HIS A 66 3.76 -3.04 -12.98
N ILE A 67 4.00 -3.97 -12.05
CA ILE A 67 4.62 -5.26 -12.32
C ILE A 67 3.57 -6.17 -12.94
N CYS A 68 3.73 -6.46 -14.22
CA CYS A 68 2.76 -7.20 -15.02
C CYS A 68 3.34 -8.54 -15.48
N GLU A 69 2.47 -9.54 -15.64
CA GLU A 69 2.79 -10.83 -16.25
C GLU A 69 2.07 -10.95 -17.59
N LEU A 70 2.83 -11.04 -18.68
CA LEU A 70 2.32 -11.18 -20.03
C LEU A 70 2.27 -12.67 -20.40
N ASP A 71 1.16 -13.08 -21.03
CA ASP A 71 0.88 -14.46 -21.47
C ASP A 71 0.43 -14.48 -22.95
N GLY A 72 1.17 -13.87 -23.83
CA GLY A 72 0.82 -13.69 -25.23
C GLY A 72 -0.04 -12.44 -25.50
N THR A 73 -0.24 -11.58 -24.51
CA THR A 73 -0.96 -10.31 -24.68
C THR A 73 0.02 -9.21 -25.10
N PRO A 74 -0.03 -8.71 -26.34
CA PRO A 74 0.87 -7.68 -26.78
C PRO A 74 0.52 -6.33 -26.14
N VAL A 75 1.55 -5.60 -25.76
CA VAL A 75 1.46 -4.21 -25.28
C VAL A 75 2.66 -3.41 -25.82
N SER A 76 2.42 -2.18 -26.20
CA SER A 76 3.44 -1.28 -26.78
C SER A 76 3.42 0.08 -26.06
N VAL A 77 4.56 0.76 -26.10
CA VAL A 77 4.64 2.16 -25.69
C VAL A 77 3.70 3.01 -26.55
N GLY A 78 2.91 3.86 -25.91
CA GLY A 78 1.88 4.70 -26.55
C GLY A 78 0.48 4.08 -26.54
N ASP A 79 0.32 2.81 -26.22
CA ASP A 79 -1.00 2.16 -26.16
C ASP A 79 -1.93 2.86 -25.18
N THR A 80 -3.22 2.88 -25.54
CA THR A 80 -4.29 3.31 -24.65
C THR A 80 -4.80 2.12 -23.85
N VAL A 81 -4.72 2.22 -22.54
CA VAL A 81 -5.10 1.14 -21.62
C VAL A 81 -6.12 1.60 -20.58
N THR A 82 -6.87 0.65 -20.02
CA THR A 82 -7.71 0.87 -18.85
C THR A 82 -7.11 0.14 -17.66
N ALA A 83 -6.76 0.88 -16.61
CA ALA A 83 -6.17 0.35 -15.39
C ALA A 83 -7.24 0.20 -14.30
N ARG A 84 -7.37 -1.01 -13.72
CA ARG A 84 -8.31 -1.34 -12.63
C ARG A 84 -7.62 -2.07 -11.50
N ILE A 85 -7.74 -1.52 -10.30
CA ILE A 85 -7.26 -2.17 -9.07
C ILE A 85 -8.18 -3.31 -8.64
N ASP A 86 -7.63 -4.26 -7.89
CA ASP A 86 -8.42 -5.19 -7.07
C ASP A 86 -9.01 -4.40 -5.88
N ALA A 87 -10.24 -3.94 -6.05
CA ALA A 87 -10.93 -3.12 -5.06
C ALA A 87 -11.16 -3.87 -3.74
N VAL A 88 -11.42 -5.18 -3.79
CA VAL A 88 -11.66 -5.99 -2.58
C VAL A 88 -10.39 -6.08 -1.75
N ARG A 89 -9.26 -6.37 -2.40
CA ARG A 89 -7.95 -6.41 -1.76
C ARG A 89 -7.56 -5.02 -1.21
N ARG A 90 -7.76 -3.94 -1.98
CA ARG A 90 -7.48 -2.56 -1.54
C ARG A 90 -8.28 -2.19 -0.28
N GLU A 91 -9.56 -2.50 -0.22
CA GLU A 91 -10.38 -2.21 0.96
C GLU A 91 -9.94 -3.01 2.20
N ALA A 92 -9.49 -4.25 2.04
CA ALA A 92 -8.89 -5.01 3.14
C ALA A 92 -7.60 -4.34 3.64
N ILE A 93 -6.70 -3.94 2.74
CA ILE A 93 -5.46 -3.23 3.07
C ILE A 93 -5.77 -1.91 3.79
N ARG A 94 -6.75 -1.13 3.33
CA ARG A 94 -7.15 0.13 3.96
C ARG A 94 -7.63 -0.06 5.40
N ARG A 95 -8.45 -1.08 5.66
CA ARG A 95 -8.87 -1.42 7.04
C ARG A 95 -7.68 -1.77 7.92
N ASN A 96 -6.76 -2.56 7.41
CA ASN A 96 -5.55 -2.95 8.14
C ASN A 96 -4.63 -1.75 8.38
N HIS A 97 -4.50 -0.85 7.42
CA HIS A 97 -3.70 0.37 7.60
C HIS A 97 -4.32 1.29 8.68
N SER A 98 -5.64 1.46 8.69
CA SER A 98 -6.32 2.18 9.76
C SER A 98 -6.12 1.52 11.11
N ALA A 99 -6.21 0.18 11.17
CA ALA A 99 -5.93 -0.58 12.40
C ALA A 99 -4.50 -0.39 12.90
N ALA A 100 -3.51 -0.19 12.03
CA ALA A 100 -2.13 0.12 12.43
C ALA A 100 -2.04 1.45 13.20
N HIS A 101 -2.80 2.48 12.79
CA HIS A 101 -2.86 3.76 13.50
C HIS A 101 -3.57 3.63 14.85
N LEU A 102 -4.67 2.87 14.91
CA LEU A 102 -5.36 2.59 16.18
C LEU A 102 -4.46 1.81 17.14
N LEU A 103 -3.69 0.85 16.61
CA LEU A 103 -2.72 0.08 17.39
C LEU A 103 -1.63 0.98 17.97
N GLN A 104 -1.08 1.91 17.20
CA GLN A 104 -0.10 2.88 17.69
C GLN A 104 -0.67 3.73 18.83
N ALA A 105 -1.88 4.25 18.68
CA ALA A 105 -2.54 5.06 19.70
C ALA A 105 -2.81 4.25 20.97
N ALA A 106 -3.30 3.02 20.85
CA ALA A 106 -3.56 2.12 21.97
C ALA A 106 -2.28 1.73 22.71
N LEU A 107 -1.20 1.40 21.99
CA LEU A 107 0.11 1.10 22.59
C LEU A 107 0.65 2.29 23.39
N ARG A 108 0.57 3.50 22.86
CA ARG A 108 0.97 4.71 23.61
C ARG A 108 0.11 4.94 24.86
N THR A 109 -1.19 4.69 24.77
CA THR A 109 -2.11 4.82 25.90
C THR A 109 -1.79 3.83 27.02
N VAL A 110 -1.41 2.60 26.67
CA VAL A 110 -1.17 1.53 27.67
C VAL A 110 0.26 1.54 28.19
N LEU A 111 1.25 1.74 27.31
CA LEU A 111 2.68 1.60 27.63
C LEU A 111 3.37 2.95 27.88
N GLY A 112 2.83 4.04 27.35
CA GLY A 112 3.36 5.40 27.51
C GLY A 112 3.87 6.03 26.22
N ASP A 113 4.11 7.35 26.30
CA ASP A 113 4.47 8.19 25.14
C ASP A 113 5.83 7.88 24.50
N HIS A 114 6.68 7.09 25.15
CA HIS A 114 7.96 6.63 24.60
C HIS A 114 7.80 5.62 23.46
N VAL A 115 6.60 5.06 23.26
CA VAL A 115 6.33 4.11 22.18
C VAL A 115 6.41 4.82 20.85
N GLU A 116 7.44 4.48 20.08
CA GLU A 116 7.69 4.99 18.73
C GLU A 116 7.71 3.84 17.74
N GLN A 117 7.11 4.07 16.57
CA GLN A 117 7.17 3.11 15.47
C GLN A 117 8.62 2.93 15.01
N ALA A 118 9.07 1.69 14.91
CA ALA A 118 10.35 1.30 14.33
C ALA A 118 10.21 0.75 12.90
N GLY A 119 9.05 0.17 12.59
CA GLY A 119 8.70 -0.35 11.28
C GLY A 119 7.24 -0.73 11.20
N SER A 120 6.74 -0.94 9.98
CA SER A 120 5.40 -1.48 9.76
C SER A 120 5.35 -2.29 8.47
N TYR A 121 4.41 -3.22 8.41
CA TYR A 121 4.03 -3.94 7.21
C TYR A 121 2.52 -4.13 7.21
N VAL A 122 1.87 -3.73 6.13
CA VAL A 122 0.41 -3.77 5.99
C VAL A 122 0.05 -4.42 4.68
N ASP A 123 -0.66 -5.54 4.73
CA ASP A 123 -1.24 -6.22 3.58
C ASP A 123 -2.75 -6.47 3.80
N ALA A 124 -3.37 -7.27 2.93
CA ALA A 124 -4.79 -7.57 3.00
C ALA A 124 -5.18 -8.50 4.17
N GLU A 125 -4.23 -9.23 4.73
CA GLU A 125 -4.46 -10.26 5.75
C GLU A 125 -4.05 -9.82 7.14
N ARG A 126 -3.00 -8.97 7.25
CA ARG A 126 -2.39 -8.64 8.54
C ARG A 126 -1.69 -7.29 8.56
N VAL A 127 -1.44 -6.86 9.80
CA VAL A 127 -0.53 -5.78 10.15
C VAL A 127 0.63 -6.35 10.94
N ARG A 128 1.86 -5.98 10.62
CA ARG A 128 3.00 -6.06 11.52
C ARG A 128 3.36 -4.63 11.92
N PHE A 129 3.50 -4.41 13.22
CA PHE A 129 3.85 -3.12 13.76
C PHE A 129 5.03 -3.29 14.72
N ASP A 130 6.20 -2.81 14.32
CA ASP A 130 7.42 -2.90 15.09
C ASP A 130 7.58 -1.58 15.89
N PHE A 131 7.76 -1.67 17.20
CA PHE A 131 7.86 -0.50 18.05
C PHE A 131 8.93 -0.68 19.13
N LYS A 132 9.42 0.44 19.70
CA LYS A 132 10.40 0.47 20.76
C LYS A 132 9.69 0.42 22.11
N HIS A 133 10.10 -0.53 22.95
CA HIS A 133 9.65 -0.65 24.33
C HIS A 133 10.74 -1.31 25.18
N TYR A 134 10.71 -1.08 26.51
CA TYR A 134 11.78 -1.49 27.43
C TYR A 134 11.76 -2.97 27.79
N SER A 135 10.60 -3.61 27.71
CA SER A 135 10.38 -5.01 28.11
C SER A 135 9.31 -5.67 27.24
N ALA A 136 9.19 -6.98 27.34
CA ALA A 136 8.05 -7.69 26.76
C ALA A 136 6.75 -7.21 27.42
N MET A 137 5.69 -7.07 26.63
CA MET A 137 4.36 -6.75 27.15
C MET A 137 3.81 -7.89 28.02
N THR A 138 3.11 -7.52 29.09
CA THR A 138 2.36 -8.47 29.90
C THR A 138 1.06 -8.89 29.21
N GLU A 139 0.44 -9.97 29.69
CA GLU A 139 -0.86 -10.42 29.15
C GLU A 139 -1.96 -9.39 29.42
N GLU A 140 -1.92 -8.67 30.54
CA GLU A 140 -2.86 -7.60 30.86
C GLU A 140 -2.71 -6.39 29.94
N GLU A 141 -1.46 -6.00 29.63
CA GLU A 141 -1.18 -4.91 28.66
C GLU A 141 -1.66 -5.27 27.26
N LEU A 142 -1.40 -6.51 26.82
CA LEU A 142 -1.88 -7.00 25.53
C LEU A 142 -3.41 -6.98 25.45
N ALA A 143 -4.10 -7.52 26.46
CA ALA A 143 -5.55 -7.53 26.53
C ALA A 143 -6.14 -6.12 26.53
N ARG A 144 -5.49 -5.16 27.19
CA ARG A 144 -5.93 -3.77 27.22
C ARG A 144 -5.74 -3.07 25.87
N VAL A 145 -4.63 -3.30 25.20
CA VAL A 145 -4.39 -2.78 23.85
C VAL A 145 -5.43 -3.33 22.88
N GLU A 146 -5.67 -4.64 22.91
CA GLU A 146 -6.68 -5.29 22.07
C GLU A 146 -8.08 -4.71 22.32
N ALA A 147 -8.46 -4.53 23.58
CA ALA A 147 -9.76 -3.96 23.93
C ALA A 147 -9.93 -2.53 23.39
N LEU A 148 -8.92 -1.67 23.53
CA LEU A 148 -8.95 -0.31 23.02
C LEU A 148 -9.07 -0.25 21.49
N VAL A 149 -8.27 -1.05 20.77
CA VAL A 149 -8.33 -1.11 19.32
C VAL A 149 -9.71 -1.57 18.85
N ASN A 150 -10.26 -2.63 19.45
CA ASN A 150 -11.58 -3.15 19.08
C ASN A 150 -12.70 -2.16 19.42
N GLU A 151 -12.61 -1.44 20.53
CA GLU A 151 -13.58 -0.40 20.89
C GLU A 151 -13.65 0.69 19.82
N GLU A 152 -12.50 1.21 19.38
CA GLU A 152 -12.45 2.23 18.33
C GLU A 152 -12.95 1.71 16.97
N ILE A 153 -12.61 0.48 16.61
CA ILE A 153 -13.15 -0.15 15.39
C ILE A 153 -14.68 -0.25 15.44
N LEU A 154 -15.24 -0.63 16.59
CA LEU A 154 -16.69 -0.80 16.76
C LEU A 154 -17.46 0.54 16.80
N ARG A 155 -16.80 1.64 17.17
CA ARG A 155 -17.40 2.98 17.07
C ARG A 155 -17.70 3.37 15.64
N GLY A 156 -16.93 2.87 14.67
CA GLY A 156 -17.17 3.12 13.25
C GLY A 156 -17.04 4.58 12.85
N GLU A 157 -16.12 5.30 13.48
CA GLU A 157 -15.90 6.72 13.21
C GLU A 157 -15.35 6.95 11.79
N GLU A 158 -15.73 8.08 11.19
CA GLU A 158 -15.24 8.46 9.88
C GLU A 158 -13.75 8.85 9.96
N ILE A 159 -12.93 8.27 9.08
CA ILE A 159 -11.52 8.63 8.95
C ILE A 159 -11.39 9.80 7.99
N VAL A 160 -10.96 10.95 8.52
CA VAL A 160 -10.69 12.15 7.74
C VAL A 160 -9.20 12.26 7.46
N THR A 161 -8.83 12.32 6.18
CA THR A 161 -7.45 12.55 5.76
C THR A 161 -7.26 14.03 5.40
N VAL A 162 -6.30 14.67 6.06
CA VAL A 162 -5.92 16.05 5.79
C VAL A 162 -4.48 16.08 5.31
N GLU A 163 -4.25 16.68 4.14
CA GLU A 163 -2.91 16.93 3.63
C GLU A 163 -2.45 18.31 4.12
N THR A 164 -1.35 18.37 4.86
CA THR A 164 -0.83 19.58 5.46
C THR A 164 0.70 19.53 5.60
N ASP A 165 1.32 20.66 5.97
CA ASP A 165 2.74 20.68 6.30
C ASP A 165 3.02 20.07 7.68
N VAL A 166 4.28 19.63 7.89
CA VAL A 166 4.70 18.94 9.12
C VAL A 166 4.55 19.80 10.38
N GLU A 167 4.72 21.13 10.27
CA GLU A 167 4.62 22.02 11.42
C GLU A 167 3.18 22.16 11.89
N THR A 168 2.25 22.28 10.95
CA THR A 168 0.81 22.32 11.22
C THR A 168 0.33 20.99 11.79
N ALA A 169 0.72 19.84 11.17
CA ALA A 169 0.37 18.52 11.67
C ALA A 169 0.78 18.32 13.14
N ARG A 170 2.01 18.73 13.50
CA ARG A 170 2.47 18.65 14.89
C ARG A 170 1.68 19.52 15.87
N LYS A 171 1.22 20.69 15.45
CA LYS A 171 0.37 21.56 16.29
C LYS A 171 -1.01 20.94 16.51
N ASP A 172 -1.49 20.18 15.52
CA ASP A 172 -2.78 19.50 15.56
C ASP A 172 -2.70 18.13 16.26
N GLY A 173 -1.53 17.74 16.77
CA GLY A 173 -1.34 16.56 17.61
C GLY A 173 -0.86 15.29 16.88
N ALA A 174 -0.39 15.43 15.64
CA ALA A 174 0.18 14.31 14.88
C ALA A 174 1.63 13.98 15.28
#